data_56d92f60b726e2fdd752e9c9a21bb058
#
_entry.id   56d92f60b726e2fdd752e9c9a21bb058
#
_cell.length_a   1.000
_cell.length_b   1.000
_cell.length_c   1.000
_cell.angle_alpha   90.00
_cell.angle_beta   90.00
_cell.angle_gamma   90.00
#
_symmetry.space_group_name_H-M   'P 1'
#
loop_
_entity.id
_entity.type
_entity.pdbx_description
1 polymer ?
#
loop_
_entity_poly.entity_id
_entity_poly.type
_entity_poly.pdbx_seq_one_letter_code
_entity_poly.pdbx_strand_id
1 'polypeptide(L)'
;MIDSIRILLKAYGEELTLEQITKILAGRAENLKDEIKKAIPELLASKQIIQTKDNIYKTACEGKPNYFFVFQNNSFIEEAKASCLFCSHSPERHTVSHWESIGDIKKGDIIVHECSNSIVAISEAQGEARNDIRPYSYKGREPDEGRFLETMYVSLRSQIDPITLKDLLYPAQPEKVAPFNKNGKGNEGYIFYFNEACAKIIIDGIINNVR
;
A
#
# COMPACT_ATOMS: atom_id res chain seq x y z
N MET A 1 -1.55 -6.79 -14.16
CA MET A 1 -2.82 -6.03 -14.07
C MET A 1 -3.86 -6.73 -13.18
N ILE A 2 -4.07 -8.01 -13.29
CA ILE A 2 -5.03 -8.79 -12.48
C ILE A 2 -4.83 -8.54 -10.99
N ASP A 3 -3.64 -8.80 -10.45
CA ASP A 3 -3.35 -8.57 -9.03
C ASP A 3 -3.49 -7.11 -8.63
N SER A 4 -3.19 -6.17 -9.52
CA SER A 4 -3.34 -4.75 -9.22
C SER A 4 -4.79 -4.36 -8.95
N ILE A 5 -5.74 -4.87 -9.74
CA ILE A 5 -7.17 -4.61 -9.54
C ILE A 5 -7.65 -5.31 -8.25
N ARG A 6 -7.27 -6.57 -8.04
CA ARG A 6 -7.65 -7.34 -6.86
C ARG A 6 -7.16 -6.67 -5.56
N ILE A 7 -5.89 -6.28 -5.51
CA ILE A 7 -5.29 -5.61 -4.35
C ILE A 7 -5.92 -4.25 -4.10
N LEU A 8 -6.17 -3.46 -5.15
CA LEU A 8 -6.85 -2.17 -5.02
C LEU A 8 -8.25 -2.32 -4.42
N LEU A 9 -9.06 -3.23 -4.95
CA LEU A 9 -10.42 -3.48 -4.44
C LEU A 9 -10.41 -3.99 -2.99
N LYS A 10 -9.43 -4.83 -2.64
CA LYS A 10 -9.22 -5.30 -1.28
C LYS A 10 -8.81 -4.17 -0.34
N ALA A 11 -7.92 -3.28 -0.78
CA ALA A 11 -7.45 -2.14 0.00
C ALA A 11 -8.55 -1.11 0.25
N TYR A 12 -9.46 -0.93 -0.70
CA TYR A 12 -10.58 0.00 -0.57
C TYR A 12 -11.68 -0.55 0.35
N GLY A 13 -11.88 -1.86 0.35
CA GLY A 13 -12.86 -2.55 1.21
C GLY A 13 -14.32 -2.41 0.76
N GLU A 14 -14.62 -1.52 -0.17
CA GLU A 14 -15.96 -1.23 -0.70
C GLU A 14 -16.02 -1.40 -2.23
N GLU A 15 -17.06 -0.87 -2.85
CA GLU A 15 -17.27 -0.92 -4.30
C GLU A 15 -16.55 0.20 -5.03
N LEU A 16 -15.88 -0.12 -6.14
CA LEU A 16 -15.31 0.85 -7.08
C LEU A 16 -15.91 0.66 -8.48
N THR A 17 -16.12 1.79 -9.17
CA THR A 17 -16.47 1.76 -10.59
C THR A 17 -15.24 1.45 -11.45
N LEU A 18 -15.47 0.95 -12.66
CA LEU A 18 -14.40 0.74 -13.64
C LEU A 18 -13.62 2.04 -13.92
N GLU A 19 -14.32 3.18 -13.95
CA GLU A 19 -13.71 4.50 -14.13
C GLU A 19 -12.76 4.84 -12.98
N GLN A 20 -13.17 4.63 -11.73
CA GLN A 20 -12.32 4.86 -10.55
C GLN A 20 -11.09 3.95 -10.53
N ILE A 21 -11.27 2.65 -10.80
CA ILE A 21 -10.17 1.69 -10.94
C ILE A 21 -9.19 2.16 -12.02
N THR A 22 -9.71 2.56 -13.17
CA THR A 22 -8.91 3.04 -14.30
C THR A 22 -8.15 4.33 -13.96
N LYS A 23 -8.81 5.28 -13.29
CA LYS A 23 -8.18 6.52 -12.83
C LYS A 23 -6.98 6.25 -11.92
N ILE A 24 -7.13 5.35 -10.97
CA ILE A 24 -6.09 5.04 -9.97
C ILE A 24 -4.92 4.28 -10.61
N LEU A 25 -5.19 3.22 -11.37
CA LEU A 25 -4.18 2.28 -11.86
C LEU A 25 -3.59 2.67 -13.23
N ALA A 26 -4.33 3.34 -14.08
CA ALA A 26 -3.90 3.71 -15.43
C ALA A 26 -3.65 5.21 -15.61
N GLY A 27 -4.38 6.08 -14.89
CA GLY A 27 -4.31 7.51 -15.10
C GLY A 27 -4.62 7.86 -16.56
N ARG A 28 -3.64 8.46 -17.27
CA ARG A 28 -3.76 8.83 -18.68
C ARG A 28 -3.20 7.78 -19.66
N ALA A 29 -2.67 6.65 -19.18
CA ALA A 29 -2.04 5.64 -20.03
C ALA A 29 -3.10 4.72 -20.67
N GLU A 30 -3.38 4.93 -21.96
CA GLU A 30 -4.43 4.20 -22.70
C GLU A 30 -4.18 2.68 -22.75
N ASN A 31 -2.92 2.26 -22.95
CA ASN A 31 -2.57 0.83 -22.92
C ASN A 31 -2.95 0.15 -21.61
N LEU A 32 -2.78 0.84 -20.47
CA LEU A 32 -3.15 0.28 -19.15
C LEU A 32 -4.68 0.25 -18.97
N LYS A 33 -5.42 1.19 -19.55
CA LYS A 33 -6.89 1.15 -19.54
C LYS A 33 -7.42 -0.09 -20.26
N ASP A 34 -6.81 -0.43 -21.40
CA ASP A 34 -7.20 -1.63 -22.16
C ASP A 34 -6.82 -2.91 -21.41
N GLU A 35 -5.67 -2.93 -20.73
CA GLU A 35 -5.30 -4.05 -19.87
C GLU A 35 -6.27 -4.25 -18.70
N ILE A 36 -6.75 -3.17 -18.08
CA ILE A 36 -7.77 -3.23 -17.02
C ILE A 36 -9.06 -3.86 -17.56
N LYS A 37 -9.56 -3.36 -18.72
CA LYS A 37 -10.78 -3.91 -19.35
C LYS A 37 -10.66 -5.39 -19.67
N LYS A 38 -9.49 -5.86 -20.10
CA LYS A 38 -9.21 -7.27 -20.39
C LYS A 38 -9.12 -8.12 -19.12
N ALA A 39 -8.61 -7.58 -18.02
CA ALA A 39 -8.44 -8.31 -16.77
C ALA A 39 -9.77 -8.53 -16.00
N ILE A 40 -10.74 -7.63 -16.12
CA ILE A 40 -12.02 -7.73 -15.40
C ILE A 40 -12.77 -9.05 -15.67
N PRO A 41 -12.97 -9.49 -16.93
CA PRO A 41 -13.65 -10.79 -17.19
C PRO A 41 -12.93 -11.99 -16.57
N GLU A 42 -11.59 -11.99 -16.56
CA GLU A 42 -10.78 -13.06 -15.97
C GLU A 42 -10.94 -13.10 -14.45
N LEU A 43 -10.90 -11.93 -13.80
CA LEU A 43 -11.13 -11.79 -12.35
C LEU A 43 -12.54 -12.24 -11.93
N LEU A 44 -13.55 -11.94 -12.74
CA LEU A 44 -14.93 -12.41 -12.52
C LEU A 44 -15.04 -13.92 -12.69
N ALA A 45 -14.46 -14.47 -13.77
CA ALA A 45 -14.47 -15.91 -14.04
C ALA A 45 -13.74 -16.71 -12.94
N SER A 46 -12.65 -16.20 -12.41
CA SER A 46 -11.89 -16.80 -11.30
C SER A 46 -12.48 -16.51 -9.91
N LYS A 47 -13.59 -15.76 -9.84
CA LYS A 47 -14.29 -15.37 -8.60
C LYS A 47 -13.39 -14.60 -7.61
N GLN A 48 -12.43 -13.85 -8.09
CA GLN A 48 -11.58 -12.99 -7.26
C GLN A 48 -12.22 -11.64 -6.99
N ILE A 49 -13.11 -11.19 -7.86
CA ILE A 49 -13.95 -10.02 -7.69
C ILE A 49 -15.42 -10.34 -7.96
N ILE A 50 -16.30 -9.48 -7.47
CA ILE A 50 -17.74 -9.57 -7.68
C ILE A 50 -18.19 -8.29 -8.38
N GLN A 51 -18.97 -8.44 -9.45
CA GLN A 51 -19.70 -7.32 -10.05
C GLN A 51 -21.05 -7.17 -9.32
N THR A 52 -21.28 -6.01 -8.70
CA THR A 52 -22.48 -5.74 -7.92
C THR A 52 -23.54 -5.00 -8.75
N LYS A 53 -23.11 -4.16 -9.68
CA LYS A 53 -23.91 -3.44 -10.66
C LYS A 53 -23.11 -3.28 -11.96
N ASP A 54 -23.72 -2.71 -12.99
CA ASP A 54 -22.99 -2.43 -14.23
C ASP A 54 -21.75 -1.57 -13.97
N ASN A 55 -20.59 -2.08 -14.37
CA ASN A 55 -19.28 -1.46 -14.17
C ASN A 55 -18.90 -1.11 -12.71
N ILE A 56 -19.50 -1.78 -11.72
CA ILE A 56 -19.17 -1.63 -10.30
C ILE A 56 -18.69 -2.96 -9.71
N TYR A 57 -17.53 -2.93 -9.07
CA TYR A 57 -16.84 -4.13 -8.62
C TYR A 57 -16.39 -4.01 -7.17
N LYS A 58 -16.34 -5.13 -6.47
CA LYS A 58 -15.73 -5.27 -5.15
C LYS A 58 -14.89 -6.52 -5.06
N THR A 59 -14.02 -6.60 -4.04
CA THR A 59 -13.30 -7.83 -3.74
C THR A 59 -14.25 -8.96 -3.37
N ALA A 60 -13.92 -10.18 -3.80
CA ALA A 60 -14.58 -11.40 -3.34
C ALA A 60 -13.88 -12.02 -2.11
N CYS A 61 -12.81 -11.38 -1.61
CA CYS A 61 -12.03 -11.89 -0.51
C CYS A 61 -12.88 -11.93 0.77
N GLU A 62 -12.95 -13.09 1.39
CA GLU A 62 -13.54 -13.27 2.71
C GLU A 62 -12.48 -12.94 3.78
N GLY A 63 -12.82 -12.07 4.71
CA GLY A 63 -11.94 -11.60 5.78
C GLY A 63 -11.40 -10.19 5.56
N LYS A 64 -11.23 -9.49 6.67
CA LYS A 64 -10.68 -8.14 6.67
C LYS A 64 -9.16 -8.21 6.85
N PRO A 65 -8.36 -7.59 5.95
CA PRO A 65 -6.94 -7.44 6.16
C PRO A 65 -6.67 -6.46 7.30
N ASN A 66 -5.52 -6.56 7.95
CA ASN A 66 -4.96 -5.44 8.67
C ASN A 66 -4.33 -4.46 7.69
N TYR A 67 -4.17 -3.22 8.14
CA TYR A 67 -3.62 -2.16 7.31
C TYR A 67 -2.37 -1.59 7.99
N PHE A 68 -1.37 -1.30 7.16
CA PHE A 68 -0.12 -0.68 7.57
C PHE A 68 0.22 0.49 6.65
N PHE A 69 1.03 1.39 7.16
CA PHE A 69 1.52 2.54 6.43
C PHE A 69 3.05 2.58 6.51
N VAL A 70 3.73 2.89 5.41
CA VAL A 70 5.17 2.90 5.37
C VAL A 70 5.73 4.16 4.71
N PHE A 71 6.72 4.78 5.34
CA PHE A 71 7.50 5.89 4.79
C PHE A 71 8.79 5.33 4.18
N GLN A 72 8.83 5.15 2.85
CA GLN A 72 9.98 4.54 2.18
C GLN A 72 10.98 5.53 1.59
N ASN A 73 10.55 6.73 1.18
CA ASN A 73 11.41 7.77 0.63
C ASN A 73 12.54 7.21 -0.28
N ASN A 74 13.77 7.16 0.23
CA ASN A 74 14.94 6.76 -0.53
C ASN A 74 15.03 5.25 -0.86
N SER A 75 14.30 4.39 -0.17
CA SER A 75 14.36 2.93 -0.37
C SER A 75 13.23 2.41 -1.29
N PHE A 76 12.21 3.21 -1.57
CA PHE A 76 11.02 2.79 -2.31
C PHE A 76 11.34 2.06 -3.62
N ILE A 77 12.21 2.63 -4.46
CA ILE A 77 12.52 2.07 -5.78
C ILE A 77 13.17 0.69 -5.64
N GLU A 78 14.10 0.54 -4.72
CA GLU A 78 14.85 -0.71 -4.55
C GLU A 78 13.98 -1.78 -3.90
N GLU A 79 13.18 -1.43 -2.90
CA GLU A 79 12.23 -2.34 -2.26
C GLU A 79 11.13 -2.78 -3.21
N ALA A 80 10.56 -1.86 -4.00
CA ALA A 80 9.55 -2.20 -5.00
C ALA A 80 10.10 -3.12 -6.10
N LYS A 81 11.34 -2.91 -6.58
CA LYS A 81 12.01 -3.80 -7.52
C LYS A 81 12.27 -5.19 -6.92
N ALA A 82 12.66 -5.23 -5.65
CA ALA A 82 12.90 -6.47 -4.91
C ALA A 82 11.62 -7.14 -4.39
N SER A 83 10.45 -6.51 -4.62
CA SER A 83 9.15 -6.98 -4.13
C SER A 83 9.13 -7.24 -2.63
N CYS A 84 9.70 -6.33 -1.84
CA CYS A 84 9.82 -6.51 -0.38
C CYS A 84 9.70 -5.21 0.41
N LEU A 85 9.49 -5.36 1.72
CA LEU A 85 9.88 -4.40 2.74
C LEU A 85 11.08 -4.95 3.50
N PHE A 86 12.01 -4.09 3.88
CA PHE A 86 13.19 -4.49 4.62
C PHE A 86 13.54 -3.52 5.75
N CYS A 87 13.65 -4.06 6.95
CA CYS A 87 14.10 -3.33 8.14
C CYS A 87 15.46 -3.89 8.59
N SER A 88 16.55 -3.10 8.42
CA SER A 88 17.88 -3.49 8.85
C SER A 88 17.94 -3.67 10.37
N HIS A 89 18.62 -4.71 10.83
CA HIS A 89 19.06 -4.80 12.22
C HIS A 89 20.24 -3.86 12.44
N SER A 90 20.07 -2.88 13.33
CA SER A 90 21.20 -2.08 13.79
C SER A 90 21.54 -2.50 15.21
N PRO A 91 22.70 -3.10 15.46
CA PRO A 91 23.11 -3.48 16.81
C PRO A 91 23.27 -2.30 17.76
N GLU A 92 23.45 -1.08 17.24
CA GLU A 92 23.67 0.14 18.01
C GLU A 92 22.40 0.97 18.24
N ARG A 93 21.31 0.66 17.59
CA ARG A 93 20.04 1.35 17.80
C ARG A 93 19.15 0.49 18.67
N HIS A 94 18.81 1.01 19.85
CA HIS A 94 17.71 0.47 20.65
C HIS A 94 16.55 0.11 19.73
N THR A 95 15.96 -1.07 19.94
CA THR A 95 14.80 -1.56 19.21
C THR A 95 13.73 -0.47 19.19
N VAL A 96 13.58 0.17 18.06
CA VAL A 96 12.59 1.23 17.89
C VAL A 96 11.28 0.52 17.58
N SER A 97 10.23 0.78 18.33
CA SER A 97 8.96 0.05 18.31
C SER A 97 8.36 -0.16 16.90
N HIS A 98 8.63 0.74 15.96
CA HIS A 98 8.15 0.62 14.58
C HIS A 98 8.90 -0.41 13.71
N TRP A 99 10.04 -0.96 14.16
CA TRP A 99 10.69 -2.10 13.51
C TRP A 99 10.08 -3.44 13.94
N GLU A 100 9.45 -3.45 15.11
CA GLU A 100 8.68 -4.60 15.56
C GLU A 100 7.39 -4.74 14.74
N SER A 101 6.82 -3.61 14.29
CA SER A 101 5.57 -3.59 13.50
C SER A 101 5.64 -4.40 12.20
N ILE A 102 6.83 -4.60 11.60
CA ILE A 102 6.96 -5.48 10.43
C ILE A 102 6.64 -6.95 10.78
N GLY A 103 6.89 -7.35 12.03
CA GLY A 103 6.59 -8.70 12.54
C GLY A 103 5.09 -8.96 12.75
N ASP A 104 4.29 -7.90 12.83
CA ASP A 104 2.84 -8.01 13.01
C ASP A 104 2.10 -8.17 11.69
N ILE A 105 2.78 -7.89 10.55
CA ILE A 105 2.21 -8.01 9.22
C ILE A 105 2.07 -9.48 8.85
N LYS A 106 0.87 -9.87 8.42
CA LYS A 106 0.52 -11.23 8.02
C LYS A 106 0.22 -11.29 6.52
N LYS A 107 0.33 -12.49 5.96
CA LYS A 107 -0.05 -12.74 4.58
C LYS A 107 -1.46 -12.20 4.30
N GLY A 108 -1.57 -11.40 3.25
CA GLY A 108 -2.82 -10.80 2.82
C GLY A 108 -3.11 -9.43 3.44
N ASP A 109 -2.32 -8.94 4.39
CA ASP A 109 -2.45 -7.58 4.91
C ASP A 109 -2.08 -6.54 3.85
N ILE A 110 -2.67 -5.36 3.97
CA ILE A 110 -2.51 -4.25 3.03
C ILE A 110 -1.53 -3.21 3.59
N ILE A 111 -0.63 -2.75 2.74
CA ILE A 111 0.37 -1.74 3.08
C ILE A 111 0.24 -0.57 2.12
N VAL A 112 0.12 0.65 2.65
CA VAL A 112 0.09 1.90 1.89
C VAL A 112 1.48 2.53 1.92
N HIS A 113 2.00 2.90 0.76
CA HIS A 113 3.37 3.38 0.59
C HIS A 113 3.42 4.86 0.27
N GLU A 114 4.14 5.59 1.11
CA GLU A 114 4.47 7.00 0.91
C GLU A 114 5.93 7.11 0.48
N CYS A 115 6.17 7.91 -0.55
CA CYS A 115 7.49 8.30 -1.01
C CYS A 115 7.48 9.77 -1.44
N SER A 116 8.37 10.57 -0.87
CA SER A 116 8.55 11.99 -1.19
C SER A 116 7.24 12.81 -1.09
N ASN A 117 6.54 12.66 0.02
CA ASN A 117 5.26 13.31 0.33
C ASN A 117 4.12 12.92 -0.62
N SER A 118 4.18 11.75 -1.22
CA SER A 118 3.11 11.25 -2.10
C SER A 118 2.81 9.78 -1.82
N ILE A 119 1.54 9.44 -1.80
CA ILE A 119 1.11 8.05 -1.83
C ILE A 119 1.34 7.52 -3.25
N VAL A 120 2.27 6.58 -3.39
CA VAL A 120 2.78 6.10 -4.68
C VAL A 120 2.40 4.67 -5.01
N ALA A 121 2.11 3.87 -3.99
CA ALA A 121 1.76 2.46 -4.17
C ALA A 121 0.89 1.94 -3.03
N ILE A 122 0.25 0.81 -3.30
CA ILE A 122 -0.35 -0.09 -2.31
C ILE A 122 0.31 -1.45 -2.51
N SER A 123 0.51 -2.23 -1.47
CA SER A 123 0.94 -3.62 -1.63
C SER A 123 0.16 -4.58 -0.74
N GLU A 124 0.24 -5.86 -1.07
CA GLU A 124 -0.27 -6.96 -0.26
C GLU A 124 0.91 -7.81 0.21
N ALA A 125 0.96 -8.10 1.51
CA ALA A 125 1.95 -9.00 2.09
C ALA A 125 1.75 -10.43 1.58
N GLN A 126 2.84 -11.07 1.13
CA GLN A 126 2.80 -12.43 0.55
C GLN A 126 3.13 -13.52 1.58
N GLY A 127 3.59 -13.14 2.75
CA GLY A 127 3.96 -14.03 3.85
C GLY A 127 4.07 -13.27 5.17
N GLU A 128 4.80 -13.87 6.10
CA GLU A 128 5.21 -13.25 7.37
C GLU A 128 6.65 -12.73 7.26
N ALA A 129 7.00 -11.74 8.06
CA ALA A 129 8.37 -11.23 8.12
C ALA A 129 9.32 -12.30 8.68
N ARG A 130 10.49 -12.45 8.05
CA ARG A 130 11.56 -13.36 8.46
C ARG A 130 12.89 -12.65 8.56
N ASN A 131 13.83 -13.24 9.28
CA ASN A 131 15.20 -12.77 9.26
C ASN A 131 15.85 -13.17 7.92
N ASP A 132 16.49 -12.21 7.28
CA ASP A 132 17.11 -12.40 5.97
C ASP A 132 18.18 -11.32 5.74
N ILE A 133 18.94 -11.46 4.65
CA ILE A 133 19.87 -10.44 4.17
C ILE A 133 19.12 -9.54 3.20
N ARG A 134 19.37 -8.24 3.27
CA ARG A 134 18.77 -7.26 2.36
C ARG A 134 19.10 -7.63 0.91
N PRO A 135 18.09 -7.81 0.03
CA PRO A 135 18.30 -8.31 -1.34
C PRO A 135 18.80 -7.24 -2.32
N TYR A 136 19.14 -6.04 -1.84
CA TYR A 136 19.59 -4.91 -2.67
C TYR A 136 20.62 -4.06 -1.92
N SER A 137 21.51 -3.38 -2.67
CA SER A 137 22.42 -2.38 -2.12
C SER A 137 21.67 -1.06 -1.89
N TYR A 138 21.96 -0.39 -0.78
CA TYR A 138 21.31 0.86 -0.42
C TYR A 138 22.33 1.93 -0.03
N LYS A 139 22.35 3.06 -0.76
CA LYS A 139 23.28 4.18 -0.55
C LYS A 139 24.75 3.73 -0.49
N GLY A 140 25.15 2.81 -1.37
CA GLY A 140 26.51 2.29 -1.42
C GLY A 140 26.92 1.39 -0.24
N ARG A 141 25.97 1.01 0.61
CA ARG A 141 26.21 0.06 1.69
C ARG A 141 25.97 -1.35 1.22
N GLU A 142 26.84 -2.25 1.62
CA GLU A 142 26.64 -3.69 1.43
C GLU A 142 25.32 -4.16 2.09
N PRO A 143 24.74 -5.25 1.57
CA PRO A 143 23.60 -5.90 2.20
C PRO A 143 23.89 -6.25 3.67
N ASP A 144 22.96 -5.94 4.54
CA ASP A 144 22.99 -6.19 5.96
C ASP A 144 21.87 -7.13 6.39
N GLU A 145 21.97 -7.73 7.55
CA GLU A 145 20.93 -8.55 8.15
C GLU A 145 19.76 -7.70 8.63
N GLY A 146 18.55 -8.25 8.54
CA GLY A 146 17.37 -7.57 8.97
C GLY A 146 16.10 -8.41 8.86
N ARG A 147 14.95 -7.77 8.95
CA ARG A 147 13.65 -8.39 8.71
C ARG A 147 13.18 -8.10 7.30
N PHE A 148 12.95 -9.16 6.56
CA PHE A 148 12.44 -9.18 5.19
C PHE A 148 10.98 -9.60 5.18
N LEU A 149 10.14 -8.86 4.46
CA LEU A 149 8.75 -9.19 4.18
C LEU A 149 8.52 -9.14 2.67
N GLU A 150 8.12 -10.26 2.09
CA GLU A 150 7.74 -10.31 0.67
C GLU A 150 6.40 -9.60 0.45
N THR A 151 6.35 -8.74 -0.58
CA THR A 151 5.17 -7.92 -0.88
C THR A 151 4.90 -7.86 -2.38
N MET A 152 3.62 -7.79 -2.75
CA MET A 152 3.20 -7.56 -4.13
C MET A 152 2.78 -6.10 -4.31
N TYR A 153 3.65 -5.30 -4.91
CA TYR A 153 3.41 -3.87 -5.13
C TYR A 153 2.43 -3.59 -6.27
N VAL A 154 1.58 -2.62 -6.04
CA VAL A 154 0.68 -2.01 -7.02
C VAL A 154 0.99 -0.52 -7.10
N SER A 155 1.67 -0.10 -8.16
CA SER A 155 1.96 1.31 -8.40
C SER A 155 0.68 2.08 -8.74
N LEU A 156 0.49 3.24 -8.11
CA LEU A 156 -0.62 4.14 -8.36
C LEU A 156 -0.20 5.19 -9.39
N ARG A 157 -0.96 5.32 -10.46
CA ARG A 157 -0.71 6.34 -11.51
C ARG A 157 -1.27 7.71 -11.14
N SER A 158 -2.32 7.73 -10.33
CA SER A 158 -2.79 8.94 -9.68
C SER A 158 -2.33 8.92 -8.22
N GLN A 159 -1.69 10.01 -7.79
CA GLN A 159 -1.05 10.13 -6.49
C GLN A 159 -1.65 11.28 -5.70
N ILE A 160 -1.47 11.28 -4.38
CA ILE A 160 -1.93 12.34 -3.51
C ILE A 160 -0.91 12.58 -2.39
N ASP A 161 -0.72 13.84 -2.02
CA ASP A 161 0.00 14.21 -0.81
C ASP A 161 -0.92 14.01 0.40
N PRO A 162 -0.59 13.11 1.34
CA PRO A 162 -1.45 12.83 2.50
C PRO A 162 -1.71 14.04 3.39
N ILE A 163 -0.84 15.07 3.37
CA ILE A 163 -1.06 16.31 4.13
C ILE A 163 -2.33 17.04 3.70
N THR A 164 -2.76 16.88 2.45
CA THR A 164 -4.00 17.47 1.94
C THR A 164 -5.25 16.84 2.54
N LEU A 165 -5.09 15.67 3.14
CA LEU A 165 -6.16 14.89 3.79
C LEU A 165 -6.03 14.88 5.32
N LYS A 166 -5.16 15.71 5.91
CA LYS A 166 -4.81 15.67 7.33
C LYS A 166 -6.01 15.75 8.28
N ASP A 167 -7.01 16.58 7.94
CA ASP A 167 -8.19 16.80 8.78
C ASP A 167 -9.13 15.58 8.81
N LEU A 168 -8.99 14.68 7.84
CA LEU A 168 -9.71 13.40 7.76
C LEU A 168 -8.84 12.25 8.32
N LEU A 169 -7.54 12.21 7.98
CA LEU A 169 -6.64 11.13 8.37
C LEU A 169 -6.31 11.16 9.86
N TYR A 170 -6.02 12.35 10.42
CA TYR A 170 -5.59 12.45 11.82
C TYR A 170 -6.62 11.89 12.82
N PRO A 171 -7.92 12.22 12.74
CA PRO A 171 -8.91 11.64 13.65
C PRO A 171 -9.27 10.18 13.35
N ALA A 172 -9.02 9.68 12.12
CA ALA A 172 -9.39 8.33 11.71
C ALA A 172 -8.29 7.29 11.98
N GLN A 173 -7.03 7.70 12.12
CA GLN A 173 -5.89 6.80 12.31
C GLN A 173 -5.90 6.14 13.69
N PRO A 174 -5.18 5.02 13.88
CA PRO A 174 -5.02 4.40 15.20
C PRO A 174 -4.44 5.34 16.24
N GLU A 175 -4.82 5.20 17.51
CA GLU A 175 -4.29 6.05 18.60
C GLU A 175 -2.80 5.84 18.87
N LYS A 176 -2.31 4.63 18.62
CA LYS A 176 -0.90 4.25 18.89
C LYS A 176 -0.19 3.90 17.59
N VAL A 177 1.10 4.24 17.53
CA VAL A 177 1.97 3.94 16.39
C VAL A 177 1.36 4.41 15.07
N ALA A 178 0.73 5.59 15.09
CA ALA A 178 0.08 6.19 13.94
C ALA A 178 1.08 6.93 13.04
N PRO A 179 0.88 6.97 11.70
CA PRO A 179 1.83 7.59 10.79
C PRO A 179 1.87 9.12 10.87
N PHE A 180 0.79 9.81 11.23
CA PHE A 180 0.69 11.26 11.13
C PHE A 180 0.50 11.95 12.47
N ASN A 181 1.15 13.09 12.66
CA ASN A 181 0.89 14.00 13.77
C ASN A 181 -0.29 14.95 13.43
N LYS A 182 -0.72 15.75 14.41
CA LYS A 182 -1.83 16.72 14.27
C LYS A 182 -1.69 17.73 13.14
N ASN A 183 -0.47 17.96 12.67
CA ASN A 183 -0.19 18.90 11.57
C ASN A 183 -0.19 18.18 10.20
N GLY A 184 -0.48 16.87 10.16
CA GLY A 184 -0.45 16.04 8.94
C GLY A 184 0.95 15.64 8.49
N LYS A 185 2.00 15.98 9.29
CA LYS A 185 3.37 15.55 9.00
C LYS A 185 3.59 14.13 9.50
N GLY A 186 4.43 13.39 8.79
CA GLY A 186 4.84 12.05 9.20
C GLY A 186 5.52 12.04 10.56
N ASN A 187 5.19 11.06 11.38
CA ASN A 187 5.92 10.75 12.59
C ASN A 187 7.25 10.08 12.24
N GLU A 188 8.22 10.17 13.15
CA GLU A 188 9.50 9.48 12.96
C GLU A 188 9.28 7.97 13.04
N GLY A 189 9.68 7.24 11.99
CA GLY A 189 9.53 5.79 11.90
C GLY A 189 9.48 5.29 10.47
N TYR A 190 9.35 3.97 10.31
CA TYR A 190 9.30 3.32 9.01
C TYR A 190 7.95 2.67 8.75
N ILE A 191 7.46 1.79 9.65
CA ILE A 191 6.19 1.08 9.53
C ILE A 191 5.27 1.49 10.69
N PHE A 192 4.04 1.81 10.36
CA PHE A 192 3.00 2.26 11.28
C PHE A 192 1.74 1.43 11.13
N TYR A 193 0.97 1.32 12.20
CA TYR A 193 -0.39 0.78 12.10
C TYR A 193 -1.28 1.76 11.35
N PHE A 194 -2.16 1.18 10.57
CA PHE A 194 -3.15 1.89 9.78
C PHE A 194 -4.49 1.16 9.87
N ASN A 195 -5.54 1.67 9.25
CA ASN A 195 -6.84 1.01 9.25
C ASN A 195 -7.57 1.21 7.92
N GLU A 196 -8.67 0.46 7.74
CA GLU A 196 -9.51 0.50 6.54
C GLU A 196 -10.03 1.92 6.26
N ALA A 197 -10.48 2.64 7.31
CA ALA A 197 -11.00 3.99 7.16
C ALA A 197 -9.95 4.96 6.57
N CYS A 198 -8.71 4.88 7.05
CA CYS A 198 -7.62 5.70 6.52
C CYS A 198 -7.23 5.32 5.09
N ALA A 199 -7.17 4.03 4.77
CA ALA A 199 -6.90 3.56 3.41
C ALA A 199 -7.99 4.05 2.44
N LYS A 200 -9.26 3.99 2.86
CA LYS A 200 -10.40 4.52 2.10
C LYS A 200 -10.29 6.03 1.90
N ILE A 201 -9.98 6.81 2.94
CA ILE A 201 -9.78 8.28 2.83
C ILE A 201 -8.71 8.60 1.78
N ILE A 202 -7.59 7.88 1.76
CA ILE A 202 -6.53 8.07 0.77
C ILE A 202 -7.03 7.76 -0.64
N ILE A 203 -7.69 6.63 -0.83
CA ILE A 203 -8.19 6.21 -2.15
C ILE A 203 -9.27 7.17 -2.66
N ASP A 204 -10.19 7.59 -1.80
CA ASP A 204 -11.20 8.62 -2.11
C ASP A 204 -10.53 9.96 -2.47
N GLY A 205 -9.49 10.34 -1.75
CA GLY A 205 -8.69 11.52 -2.05
C GLY A 205 -8.06 11.44 -3.45
N ILE A 206 -7.53 10.29 -3.86
CA ILE A 206 -6.99 10.06 -5.21
C ILE A 206 -8.10 10.14 -6.26
N ILE A 207 -9.26 9.53 -5.98
CA ILE A 207 -10.44 9.55 -6.88
C ILE A 207 -10.92 10.99 -7.10
N ASN A 208 -10.99 11.80 -6.04
CA ASN A 208 -11.54 13.15 -6.08
C ASN A 208 -10.52 14.22 -6.46
N ASN A 209 -9.21 13.88 -6.45
CA ASN A 209 -8.15 14.82 -6.84
C ASN A 209 -8.18 15.04 -8.36
N VAL A 210 -8.86 16.10 -8.77
CA VAL A 210 -8.89 16.56 -10.16
C VAL A 210 -7.69 17.48 -10.37
N ARG A 211 -6.59 16.95 -10.92
CA ARG A 211 -5.53 17.74 -11.53
C ARG A 211 -5.48 17.51 -13.02
#